data_16a44c1758fd35eb34eecc4d2316f092
#
_entry.id   16a44c1758fd35eb34eecc4d2316f092
#
_cell.length_a   1.000
_cell.length_b   1.000
_cell.length_c   1.000
_cell.angle_alpha   90.00
_cell.angle_beta   90.00
_cell.angle_gamma   90.00
#
_symmetry.space_group_name_H-M   'P 1'
#
loop_
_entity.id
_entity.type
_entity.pdbx_description
1 polymer ?
#
loop_
_entity_poly.entity_id
_entity_poly.type
_entity_poly.pdbx_seq_one_letter_code
_entity_poly.pdbx_strand_id
1 'polypeptide(L)'
;MAWKGELPLAGTFLGIEIGKRALMTHQRALWVISHNVGNANTPGYTRQVADLRATPSLDAPPYGHLGTGVDVVQIRRMHDAFTQIQLLQEEMSLGYWEEMAGRIGQVERFLMEPTESGIGQALDWFWEAWNELAKRPESIPEREVVLERARGVADAFRHTRQQLYELQLDLNRQIEVQVGEVNTLASRIAQLNKEIARVVRLGQQPNDLMDQRDELLRQLSTIVGFTIEDGKDGQISVRMGDHMLVDGDRAYRLETRTKPFPDDAGDQPQFNAVEVIWPDGDLANLGTSKLQAMMELRDTHIQGWIQDLDDLAAALIASV
;
A
#
# COMPACT_ATOMS: atom_id res chain seq x y z
N MET A 1 -2.16 -35.27 -76.64
CA MET A 1 -0.85 -34.91 -76.15
C MET A 1 -0.95 -34.64 -74.67
N ALA A 2 -0.13 -35.26 -73.91
CA ALA A 2 -0.26 -35.56 -72.50
C ALA A 2 -0.29 -34.33 -71.58
N TRP A 3 -1.34 -34.17 -70.84
CA TRP A 3 -1.37 -33.36 -69.64
C TRP A 3 -1.21 -34.29 -68.44
N LYS A 4 0.06 -34.56 -68.09
CA LYS A 4 0.41 -35.15 -66.80
C LYS A 4 0.60 -34.00 -65.83
N GLY A 5 -0.50 -33.49 -65.24
CA GLY A 5 -0.44 -32.69 -64.06
C GLY A 5 -0.56 -33.60 -62.85
N GLU A 6 0.56 -33.97 -62.26
CA GLU A 6 0.58 -34.54 -60.92
C GLU A 6 -0.02 -33.49 -59.96
N LEU A 7 -1.26 -33.76 -59.54
CA LEU A 7 -1.83 -33.03 -58.41
C LEU A 7 -0.91 -33.29 -57.21
N PRO A 8 -0.35 -32.28 -56.57
CA PRO A 8 0.43 -32.50 -55.38
C PRO A 8 -0.42 -33.20 -54.34
N LEU A 9 0.04 -34.31 -53.81
CA LEU A 9 -0.57 -35.13 -52.75
C LEU A 9 -0.96 -34.31 -51.50
N ALA A 10 -0.62 -33.00 -51.45
CA ALA A 10 -1.04 -32.02 -50.45
C ALA A 10 -2.57 -31.86 -50.31
N GLY A 11 -3.37 -32.19 -51.34
CA GLY A 11 -4.79 -31.97 -51.32
C GLY A 11 -5.61 -32.92 -50.44
N THR A 12 -5.23 -34.20 -50.34
CA THR A 12 -6.03 -35.23 -49.67
C THR A 12 -5.92 -35.17 -48.14
N PHE A 13 -4.83 -34.73 -47.59
CA PHE A 13 -4.61 -34.61 -46.14
C PHE A 13 -4.80 -33.18 -45.60
N LEU A 14 -4.91 -32.17 -46.49
CA LEU A 14 -5.03 -30.76 -46.07
C LEU A 14 -6.28 -30.54 -45.22
N GLY A 15 -7.43 -31.13 -45.58
CA GLY A 15 -8.64 -31.03 -44.80
C GLY A 15 -8.54 -31.62 -43.41
N ILE A 16 -7.84 -32.77 -43.28
CA ILE A 16 -7.57 -33.42 -41.98
C ILE A 16 -6.62 -32.55 -41.13
N GLU A 17 -5.57 -31.99 -41.76
CA GLU A 17 -4.59 -31.14 -41.06
C GLU A 17 -5.27 -29.83 -40.58
N ILE A 18 -6.15 -29.21 -41.37
CA ILE A 18 -6.96 -28.06 -40.96
C ILE A 18 -7.87 -28.44 -39.80
N GLY A 19 -8.58 -29.58 -39.87
CA GLY A 19 -9.43 -30.05 -38.79
C GLY A 19 -8.66 -30.33 -37.49
N LYS A 20 -7.51 -30.99 -37.57
CA LYS A 20 -6.62 -31.25 -36.43
C LYS A 20 -6.14 -29.92 -35.78
N ARG A 21 -5.66 -28.97 -36.61
CA ARG A 21 -5.20 -27.66 -36.17
C ARG A 21 -6.33 -26.86 -35.46
N ALA A 22 -7.51 -26.83 -36.08
CA ALA A 22 -8.68 -26.20 -35.48
C ALA A 22 -9.04 -26.84 -34.12
N LEU A 23 -9.04 -28.18 -34.05
CA LEU A 23 -9.32 -28.90 -32.79
C LEU A 23 -8.30 -28.55 -31.68
N MET A 24 -7.01 -28.57 -31.99
CA MET A 24 -5.96 -28.20 -31.03
C MET A 24 -6.08 -26.74 -30.59
N THR A 25 -6.40 -25.83 -31.49
CA THR A 25 -6.59 -24.42 -31.22
C THR A 25 -7.77 -24.20 -30.26
N HIS A 26 -8.92 -24.81 -30.55
CA HIS A 26 -10.10 -24.71 -29.68
C HIS A 26 -9.87 -25.41 -28.32
N GLN A 27 -9.13 -26.52 -28.28
CA GLN A 27 -8.75 -27.15 -27.02
C GLN A 27 -7.89 -26.22 -26.15
N ARG A 28 -6.91 -25.52 -26.73
CA ARG A 28 -6.13 -24.49 -26.01
C ARG A 28 -7.02 -23.35 -25.51
N ALA A 29 -7.96 -22.87 -26.33
CA ALA A 29 -8.91 -21.84 -25.93
C ALA A 29 -9.79 -22.30 -24.75
N LEU A 30 -10.24 -23.56 -24.75
CA LEU A 30 -10.98 -24.14 -23.62
C LEU A 30 -10.14 -24.25 -22.36
N TRP A 31 -8.83 -24.56 -22.44
CA TRP A 31 -7.93 -24.53 -21.30
C TRP A 31 -7.83 -23.13 -20.68
N VAL A 32 -7.73 -22.09 -21.52
CA VAL A 32 -7.70 -20.70 -21.05
C VAL A 32 -9.01 -20.34 -20.33
N ILE A 33 -10.16 -20.77 -20.89
CA ILE A 33 -11.47 -20.55 -20.25
C ILE A 33 -11.53 -21.29 -18.90
N SER A 34 -11.11 -22.55 -18.85
CA SER A 34 -11.08 -23.34 -17.61
C SER A 34 -10.15 -22.71 -16.56
N HIS A 35 -9.01 -22.21 -16.98
CA HIS A 35 -8.08 -21.47 -16.12
C HIS A 35 -8.72 -20.20 -15.56
N ASN A 36 -9.41 -19.41 -16.40
CA ASN A 36 -10.14 -18.22 -15.97
C ASN A 36 -11.23 -18.55 -14.94
N VAL A 37 -12.00 -19.62 -15.17
CA VAL A 37 -13.07 -20.06 -14.25
C VAL A 37 -12.47 -20.53 -12.92
N GLY A 38 -11.38 -21.32 -12.98
CA GLY A 38 -10.71 -21.82 -11.78
C GLY A 38 -10.12 -20.70 -10.91
N ASN A 39 -9.71 -19.59 -11.53
CA ASN A 39 -9.09 -18.45 -10.84
C ASN A 39 -10.02 -17.23 -10.68
N ALA A 40 -11.32 -17.37 -10.97
CA ALA A 40 -12.27 -16.25 -10.95
C ALA A 40 -12.33 -15.52 -9.60
N ASN A 41 -12.06 -16.22 -8.49
CA ASN A 41 -12.04 -15.70 -7.12
C ASN A 41 -10.62 -15.55 -6.54
N THR A 42 -9.57 -15.75 -7.36
CA THR A 42 -8.18 -15.56 -6.91
C THR A 42 -7.86 -14.07 -6.90
N PRO A 43 -7.46 -13.48 -5.75
CA PRO A 43 -7.06 -12.08 -5.70
C PRO A 43 -5.91 -11.80 -6.67
N GLY A 44 -5.98 -10.65 -7.36
CA GLY A 44 -4.95 -10.23 -8.32
C GLY A 44 -4.97 -10.98 -9.67
N TYR A 45 -5.85 -11.98 -9.86
CA TYR A 45 -5.92 -12.70 -11.12
C TYR A 45 -6.55 -11.85 -12.22
N THR A 46 -5.87 -11.77 -13.37
CA THR A 46 -6.35 -11.07 -14.56
C THR A 46 -6.83 -12.07 -15.60
N ARG A 47 -8.07 -11.89 -16.10
CA ARG A 47 -8.66 -12.72 -17.15
C ARG A 47 -7.73 -12.82 -18.36
N GLN A 48 -7.47 -14.05 -18.82
CA GLN A 48 -6.65 -14.33 -20.00
C GLN A 48 -7.52 -14.63 -21.23
N VAL A 49 -7.03 -14.27 -22.40
CA VAL A 49 -7.67 -14.51 -23.70
C VAL A 49 -6.66 -15.13 -24.66
N ALA A 50 -7.08 -16.16 -25.35
CA ALA A 50 -6.33 -16.73 -26.46
C ALA A 50 -6.57 -15.94 -27.75
N ASP A 51 -5.53 -15.31 -28.29
CA ASP A 51 -5.60 -14.59 -29.55
C ASP A 51 -5.49 -15.58 -30.70
N LEU A 52 -6.58 -15.75 -31.45
CA LEU A 52 -6.69 -16.64 -32.59
C LEU A 52 -6.36 -15.88 -33.86
N ARG A 53 -5.57 -16.52 -34.73
CA ARG A 53 -5.23 -15.99 -36.06
C ARG A 53 -5.34 -17.07 -37.12
N ALA A 54 -5.88 -16.70 -38.29
CA ALA A 54 -5.82 -17.56 -39.46
C ALA A 54 -4.36 -17.80 -39.84
N THR A 55 -4.03 -19.05 -40.13
CA THR A 55 -2.71 -19.42 -40.64
C THR A 55 -2.55 -18.97 -42.10
N PRO A 56 -1.31 -18.74 -42.60
CA PRO A 56 -1.08 -18.32 -43.98
C PRO A 56 -1.76 -19.25 -44.96
N SER A 57 -2.46 -18.68 -45.96
CA SER A 57 -3.11 -19.45 -47.02
C SER A 57 -2.09 -20.06 -47.95
N LEU A 58 -2.43 -21.22 -48.53
CA LEU A 58 -1.67 -21.84 -49.59
C LEU A 58 -2.19 -21.37 -50.98
N ASP A 59 -1.28 -21.06 -51.87
CA ASP A 59 -1.60 -20.77 -53.23
C ASP A 59 -1.90 -22.09 -53.97
N ALA A 60 -3.10 -22.21 -54.54
CA ALA A 60 -3.62 -23.44 -55.15
C ALA A 60 -4.27 -23.17 -56.51
N PRO A 61 -3.51 -22.91 -57.60
CA PRO A 61 -4.08 -22.70 -58.89
C PRO A 61 -4.84 -23.96 -59.37
N PRO A 62 -6.01 -23.85 -60.00
CA PRO A 62 -6.69 -22.62 -60.42
C PRO A 62 -7.70 -22.08 -59.41
N TYR A 63 -7.74 -22.62 -58.18
CA TYR A 63 -8.73 -22.33 -57.15
C TYR A 63 -8.43 -21.09 -56.29
N GLY A 64 -7.26 -20.44 -56.52
CA GLY A 64 -6.83 -19.27 -55.74
C GLY A 64 -6.16 -19.67 -54.42
N HIS A 65 -6.34 -18.84 -53.36
CA HIS A 65 -5.79 -19.06 -52.05
C HIS A 65 -6.68 -19.94 -51.18
N LEU A 66 -6.12 -21.08 -50.72
CA LEU A 66 -6.82 -21.97 -49.78
C LEU A 66 -6.39 -21.65 -48.34
N GLY A 67 -7.36 -21.46 -47.45
CA GLY A 67 -7.11 -21.29 -46.02
C GLY A 67 -6.54 -22.57 -45.41
N THR A 68 -5.57 -22.45 -44.48
CA THR A 68 -4.88 -23.58 -43.88
C THR A 68 -5.28 -23.79 -42.41
N GLY A 69 -6.29 -23.06 -41.92
CA GLY A 69 -6.87 -23.19 -40.59
C GLY A 69 -6.57 -22.00 -39.68
N VAL A 70 -6.60 -22.27 -38.38
CA VAL A 70 -6.45 -21.27 -37.31
C VAL A 70 -5.42 -21.78 -36.27
N ASP A 71 -4.67 -20.87 -35.66
CA ASP A 71 -3.80 -21.18 -34.53
C ASP A 71 -3.89 -20.13 -33.43
N VAL A 72 -3.50 -20.49 -32.20
CA VAL A 72 -3.30 -19.58 -31.07
C VAL A 72 -1.92 -18.93 -31.22
N VAL A 73 -1.92 -17.62 -31.42
CA VAL A 73 -0.67 -16.85 -31.55
C VAL A 73 -0.06 -16.57 -30.19
N GLN A 74 -0.91 -16.17 -29.24
CA GLN A 74 -0.52 -15.89 -27.87
C GLN A 74 -1.72 -16.01 -26.92
N ILE A 75 -1.41 -16.14 -25.64
CA ILE A 75 -2.38 -16.00 -24.55
C ILE A 75 -1.99 -14.73 -23.80
N ARG A 76 -2.87 -13.72 -23.82
CA ARG A 76 -2.60 -12.42 -23.19
C ARG A 76 -3.59 -12.13 -22.07
N ARG A 77 -3.16 -11.31 -21.12
CA ARG A 77 -4.00 -10.75 -20.06
C ARG A 77 -4.89 -9.63 -20.61
N MET A 78 -6.12 -9.55 -20.11
CA MET A 78 -7.00 -8.40 -20.32
C MET A 78 -6.68 -7.33 -19.27
N HIS A 79 -5.53 -6.71 -19.41
CA HIS A 79 -4.97 -5.75 -18.48
C HIS A 79 -4.93 -4.36 -19.11
N ASP A 80 -5.36 -3.34 -18.36
CA ASP A 80 -5.27 -1.94 -18.72
C ASP A 80 -4.26 -1.26 -17.79
N ALA A 81 -3.07 -0.96 -18.31
CA ALA A 81 -1.99 -0.36 -17.56
C ALA A 81 -2.34 1.03 -17.01
N PHE A 82 -3.12 1.83 -17.74
CA PHE A 82 -3.54 3.15 -17.28
C PHE A 82 -4.44 3.07 -16.04
N THR A 83 -5.48 2.24 -16.13
CA THR A 83 -6.40 1.99 -15.00
C THR A 83 -5.66 1.42 -13.79
N GLN A 84 -4.68 0.54 -14.02
CA GLN A 84 -3.86 -0.03 -12.93
C GLN A 84 -3.03 1.04 -12.21
N ILE A 85 -2.38 1.95 -12.94
CA ILE A 85 -1.61 3.05 -12.34
C ILE A 85 -2.52 3.96 -11.52
N GLN A 86 -3.70 4.31 -12.04
CA GLN A 86 -4.66 5.11 -11.29
C GLN A 86 -5.12 4.40 -10.01
N LEU A 87 -5.43 3.09 -10.09
CA LEU A 87 -5.82 2.31 -8.92
C LEU A 87 -4.74 2.33 -7.84
N LEU A 88 -3.47 2.12 -8.21
CA LEU A 88 -2.36 2.18 -7.26
C LEU A 88 -2.23 3.56 -6.60
N GLN A 89 -2.41 4.65 -7.35
CA GLN A 89 -2.38 6.02 -6.82
C GLN A 89 -3.51 6.27 -5.81
N GLU A 90 -4.71 5.80 -6.12
CA GLU A 90 -5.85 5.90 -5.20
C GLU A 90 -5.65 5.03 -3.94
N GLU A 91 -5.08 3.84 -4.08
CA GLU A 91 -4.76 2.98 -2.91
C GLU A 91 -3.67 3.61 -2.01
N MET A 92 -2.66 4.29 -2.57
CA MET A 92 -1.68 5.06 -1.79
C MET A 92 -2.37 6.16 -0.97
N SER A 93 -3.22 6.94 -1.62
CA SER A 93 -3.99 8.01 -1.00
C SER A 93 -4.95 7.47 0.07
N LEU A 94 -5.66 6.39 -0.24
CA LEU A 94 -6.56 5.72 0.69
C LEU A 94 -5.82 5.27 1.94
N GLY A 95 -4.66 4.61 1.80
CA GLY A 95 -3.84 4.16 2.93
C GLY A 95 -3.41 5.30 3.85
N TYR A 96 -3.10 6.47 3.30
CA TYR A 96 -2.80 7.68 4.07
C TYR A 96 -4.01 8.12 4.90
N TRP A 97 -5.17 8.29 4.26
CA TRP A 97 -6.36 8.81 4.92
C TRP A 97 -6.97 7.83 5.91
N GLU A 98 -6.92 6.54 5.64
CA GLU A 98 -7.38 5.51 6.58
C GLU A 98 -6.54 5.48 7.86
N GLU A 99 -5.20 5.56 7.74
CA GLU A 99 -4.31 5.63 8.91
C GLU A 99 -4.57 6.90 9.70
N MET A 100 -4.66 8.07 9.03
CA MET A 100 -4.98 9.36 9.67
C MET A 100 -6.31 9.29 10.43
N ALA A 101 -7.39 8.87 9.77
CA ALA A 101 -8.71 8.80 10.37
C ALA A 101 -8.75 7.80 11.55
N GLY A 102 -8.11 6.63 11.38
CA GLY A 102 -8.05 5.61 12.42
C GLY A 102 -7.36 6.09 13.70
N ARG A 103 -6.22 6.80 13.55
CA ARG A 103 -5.46 7.32 14.70
C ARG A 103 -6.10 8.55 15.33
N ILE A 104 -6.65 9.46 14.54
CA ILE A 104 -7.41 10.59 15.07
C ILE A 104 -8.60 10.07 15.89
N GLY A 105 -9.36 9.09 15.37
CA GLY A 105 -10.45 8.46 16.13
C GLY A 105 -9.98 7.71 17.41
N GLN A 106 -8.70 7.28 17.46
CA GLN A 106 -8.10 6.76 18.70
C GLN A 106 -7.82 7.87 19.68
N VAL A 107 -7.29 9.02 19.23
CA VAL A 107 -7.04 10.20 20.08
C VAL A 107 -8.35 10.78 20.62
N GLU A 108 -9.40 10.87 19.80
CA GLU A 108 -10.73 11.30 20.28
C GLU A 108 -11.22 10.45 21.46
N ARG A 109 -10.98 9.14 21.43
CA ARG A 109 -11.30 8.25 22.56
C ARG A 109 -10.44 8.49 23.79
N PHE A 110 -9.20 8.94 23.64
CA PHE A 110 -8.33 9.28 24.77
C PHE A 110 -8.77 10.55 25.47
N LEU A 111 -9.22 11.53 24.69
CA LEU A 111 -9.74 12.78 25.25
C LEU A 111 -11.04 12.55 26.04
N MET A 112 -11.79 11.49 25.70
CA MET A 112 -13.06 11.12 26.37
C MET A 112 -14.09 12.26 26.46
N GLU A 113 -14.09 13.18 25.51
CA GLU A 113 -14.99 14.32 25.49
C GLU A 113 -16.18 14.10 24.51
N PRO A 114 -17.41 14.47 24.91
CA PRO A 114 -17.88 14.87 26.24
C PRO A 114 -18.30 13.64 27.09
N THR A 115 -17.52 13.27 28.09
CA THR A 115 -17.86 12.16 29.02
C THR A 115 -17.60 12.57 30.48
N GLU A 116 -18.14 11.80 31.44
CA GLU A 116 -17.92 12.01 32.87
C GLU A 116 -16.43 11.78 33.30
N SER A 117 -15.60 11.21 32.44
CA SER A 117 -14.20 10.93 32.73
C SER A 117 -13.23 11.84 31.97
N GLY A 118 -13.73 12.80 31.18
CA GLY A 118 -12.94 13.74 30.41
C GLY A 118 -12.30 14.85 31.22
N ILE A 119 -11.33 15.56 30.64
CA ILE A 119 -10.66 16.71 31.23
C ILE A 119 -11.70 17.83 31.50
N GLY A 120 -12.63 18.07 30.57
CA GLY A 120 -13.68 19.08 30.71
C GLY A 120 -14.52 18.85 31.95
N GLN A 121 -15.00 17.62 32.18
CA GLN A 121 -15.77 17.29 33.37
C GLN A 121 -14.93 17.43 34.67
N ALA A 122 -13.66 17.08 34.65
CA ALA A 122 -12.77 17.26 35.81
C ALA A 122 -12.61 18.76 36.14
N LEU A 123 -12.50 19.63 35.13
CA LEU A 123 -12.46 21.08 35.26
C LEU A 123 -13.78 21.64 35.78
N ASP A 124 -14.93 21.17 35.30
CA ASP A 124 -16.24 21.59 35.77
C ASP A 124 -16.42 21.32 37.28
N TRP A 125 -16.08 20.10 37.72
CA TRP A 125 -16.11 19.75 39.14
C TRP A 125 -15.13 20.57 40.00
N PHE A 126 -13.97 20.93 39.45
CA PHE A 126 -12.99 21.78 40.12
C PHE A 126 -13.54 23.20 40.32
N TRP A 127 -14.12 23.81 39.29
CA TRP A 127 -14.72 25.14 39.39
C TRP A 127 -15.97 25.16 40.25
N GLU A 128 -16.78 24.11 40.25
CA GLU A 128 -17.92 23.96 41.13
C GLU A 128 -17.46 23.93 42.60
N ALA A 129 -16.40 23.16 42.92
CA ALA A 129 -15.82 23.12 44.26
C ALA A 129 -15.28 24.50 44.71
N TRP A 130 -14.68 25.27 43.81
CA TRP A 130 -14.28 26.65 44.08
C TRP A 130 -15.47 27.57 44.37
N ASN A 131 -16.54 27.42 43.62
CA ASN A 131 -17.79 28.20 43.86
C ASN A 131 -18.41 27.88 45.22
N GLU A 132 -18.38 26.62 45.67
CA GLU A 132 -18.87 26.25 47.01
C GLU A 132 -17.95 26.77 48.12
N LEU A 133 -16.64 26.71 47.93
CA LEU A 133 -15.68 27.29 48.87
C LEU A 133 -15.85 28.82 49.01
N ALA A 134 -16.12 29.51 47.88
CA ALA A 134 -16.36 30.97 47.90
C ALA A 134 -17.57 31.38 48.79
N LYS A 135 -18.56 30.50 48.98
CA LYS A 135 -19.71 30.71 49.85
C LYS A 135 -19.36 30.52 51.33
N ARG A 136 -18.34 29.72 51.65
CA ARG A 136 -17.90 29.36 53.00
C ARG A 136 -16.37 29.32 53.10
N PRO A 137 -15.66 30.45 53.01
CA PRO A 137 -14.20 30.48 52.91
C PRO A 137 -13.44 29.91 54.11
N GLU A 138 -14.06 29.89 55.30
CA GLU A 138 -13.51 29.36 56.54
C GLU A 138 -13.71 27.85 56.69
N SER A 139 -14.48 27.18 55.83
CA SER A 139 -14.80 25.77 55.95
C SER A 139 -13.61 24.90 55.51
N ILE A 140 -13.11 24.10 56.44
CA ILE A 140 -12.01 23.13 56.17
C ILE A 140 -12.49 22.03 55.21
N PRO A 141 -13.69 21.43 55.35
CA PRO A 141 -14.15 20.38 54.41
C PRO A 141 -14.22 20.86 52.94
N GLU A 142 -14.72 22.09 52.67
CA GLU A 142 -14.79 22.63 51.31
C GLU A 142 -13.39 22.87 50.73
N ARG A 143 -12.40 23.27 51.54
CA ARG A 143 -10.99 23.35 51.09
C ARG A 143 -10.41 22.00 50.71
N GLU A 144 -10.70 20.93 51.46
CA GLU A 144 -10.30 19.58 51.16
C GLU A 144 -10.93 19.08 49.86
N VAL A 145 -12.21 19.42 49.60
CA VAL A 145 -12.88 19.08 48.33
C VAL A 145 -12.20 19.78 47.15
N VAL A 146 -11.90 21.09 47.28
CA VAL A 146 -11.16 21.80 46.20
C VAL A 146 -9.81 21.14 45.92
N LEU A 147 -9.07 20.78 46.97
CA LEU A 147 -7.76 20.13 46.80
C LEU A 147 -7.88 18.75 46.12
N GLU A 148 -8.92 17.99 46.50
CA GLU A 148 -9.16 16.68 45.88
C GLU A 148 -9.59 16.82 44.40
N ARG A 149 -10.42 17.80 44.06
CA ARG A 149 -10.79 18.09 42.67
C ARG A 149 -9.62 18.59 41.85
N ALA A 150 -8.73 19.41 42.43
CA ALA A 150 -7.50 19.84 41.80
C ALA A 150 -6.56 18.66 41.47
N ARG A 151 -6.45 17.68 42.38
CA ARG A 151 -5.71 16.41 42.10
C ARG A 151 -6.37 15.64 40.98
N GLY A 152 -7.68 15.50 40.96
CA GLY A 152 -8.42 14.86 39.89
C GLY A 152 -8.16 15.48 38.51
N VAL A 153 -8.13 16.82 38.43
CA VAL A 153 -7.74 17.54 37.21
C VAL A 153 -6.32 17.20 36.80
N ALA A 154 -5.34 17.27 37.71
CA ALA A 154 -3.95 16.97 37.43
C ALA A 154 -3.75 15.51 36.95
N ASP A 155 -4.51 14.58 37.51
CA ASP A 155 -4.46 13.17 37.11
C ASP A 155 -5.08 12.95 35.72
N ALA A 156 -6.18 13.65 35.38
CA ALA A 156 -6.77 13.60 34.05
C ALA A 156 -5.78 14.11 32.95
N PHE A 157 -5.12 15.25 33.20
CA PHE A 157 -4.10 15.78 32.29
C PHE A 157 -2.94 14.80 32.11
N ARG A 158 -2.39 14.27 33.20
CA ARG A 158 -1.28 13.30 33.14
C ARG A 158 -1.67 12.04 32.39
N HIS A 159 -2.86 11.52 32.62
CA HIS A 159 -3.36 10.32 31.96
C HIS A 159 -3.49 10.52 30.46
N THR A 160 -4.14 11.60 30.03
CA THR A 160 -4.29 11.92 28.60
C THR A 160 -2.93 12.12 27.92
N ARG A 161 -2.02 12.88 28.57
CA ARG A 161 -0.67 13.08 28.05
C ARG A 161 0.09 11.76 27.90
N GLN A 162 -0.02 10.87 28.87
CA GLN A 162 0.61 9.55 28.83
C GLN A 162 0.06 8.70 27.67
N GLN A 163 -1.24 8.70 27.42
CA GLN A 163 -1.85 7.98 26.31
C GLN A 163 -1.38 8.50 24.95
N LEU A 164 -1.25 9.82 24.78
CA LEU A 164 -0.71 10.42 23.57
C LEU A 164 0.76 10.01 23.35
N TYR A 165 1.56 10.04 24.40
CA TYR A 165 2.95 9.60 24.36
C TYR A 165 3.09 8.11 23.99
N GLU A 166 2.27 7.25 24.59
CA GLU A 166 2.25 5.81 24.25
C GLU A 166 1.88 5.57 22.79
N LEU A 167 0.95 6.38 22.25
CA LEU A 167 0.59 6.32 20.83
C LEU A 167 1.76 6.75 19.92
N GLN A 168 2.54 7.77 20.29
CA GLN A 168 3.76 8.14 19.57
C GLN A 168 4.78 6.99 19.55
N LEU A 169 4.99 6.34 20.69
CA LEU A 169 5.89 5.18 20.78
C LEU A 169 5.40 3.98 19.97
N ASP A 170 4.08 3.77 19.92
CA ASP A 170 3.48 2.71 19.13
C ASP A 170 3.66 2.96 17.63
N LEU A 171 3.37 4.17 17.16
CA LEU A 171 3.62 4.59 15.78
C LEU A 171 5.10 4.44 15.41
N ASN A 172 6.01 4.80 16.31
CA ASN A 172 7.44 4.66 16.10
C ASN A 172 7.85 3.20 15.82
N ARG A 173 7.35 2.25 16.62
CA ARG A 173 7.58 0.81 16.40
C ARG A 173 6.93 0.30 15.11
N GLN A 174 5.73 0.76 14.80
CA GLN A 174 5.02 0.35 13.59
C GLN A 174 5.73 0.82 12.33
N ILE A 175 6.34 2.00 12.33
CA ILE A 175 7.16 2.51 11.21
C ILE A 175 8.29 1.50 10.87
N GLU A 176 9.02 1.00 11.87
CA GLU A 176 10.08 0.00 11.65
C GLU A 176 9.54 -1.29 11.02
N VAL A 177 8.39 -1.77 11.49
CA VAL A 177 7.73 -2.97 10.95
C VAL A 177 7.32 -2.74 9.49
N GLN A 178 6.73 -1.59 9.17
CA GLN A 178 6.31 -1.26 7.80
C GLN A 178 7.51 -1.12 6.84
N VAL A 179 8.63 -0.56 7.29
CA VAL A 179 9.87 -0.51 6.50
C VAL A 179 10.38 -1.93 6.19
N GLY A 180 10.31 -2.84 7.16
CA GLY A 180 10.63 -4.26 6.95
C GLY A 180 9.74 -4.93 5.89
N GLU A 181 8.44 -4.63 5.91
CA GLU A 181 7.47 -5.14 4.94
C GLU A 181 7.74 -4.57 3.53
N VAL A 182 8.00 -3.26 3.42
CA VAL A 182 8.40 -2.63 2.13
C VAL A 182 9.62 -3.32 1.53
N ASN A 183 10.66 -3.57 2.32
CA ASN A 183 11.87 -4.24 1.87
C ASN A 183 11.61 -5.68 1.40
N THR A 184 10.70 -6.38 2.08
CA THR A 184 10.27 -7.73 1.72
C THR A 184 9.52 -7.73 0.38
N LEU A 185 8.56 -6.83 0.20
CA LEU A 185 7.80 -6.68 -1.04
C LEU A 185 8.71 -6.28 -2.21
N ALA A 186 9.61 -5.31 -2.00
CA ALA A 186 10.59 -4.89 -3.01
C ALA A 186 11.47 -6.06 -3.49
N SER A 187 11.95 -6.89 -2.56
CA SER A 187 12.76 -8.06 -2.88
C SER A 187 12.00 -9.10 -3.69
N ARG A 188 10.72 -9.33 -3.35
CA ARG A 188 9.84 -10.26 -4.09
C ARG A 188 9.50 -9.75 -5.49
N ILE A 189 9.25 -8.44 -5.64
CA ILE A 189 9.02 -7.80 -6.94
C ILE A 189 10.25 -7.96 -7.84
N ALA A 190 11.45 -7.70 -7.31
CA ALA A 190 12.71 -7.88 -8.05
C ALA A 190 12.91 -9.34 -8.49
N GLN A 191 12.58 -10.30 -7.64
CA GLN A 191 12.63 -11.72 -7.97
C GLN A 191 11.65 -12.06 -9.10
N LEU A 192 10.40 -11.61 -9.03
CA LEU A 192 9.41 -11.83 -10.10
C LEU A 192 9.84 -11.16 -11.41
N ASN A 193 10.41 -9.95 -11.37
CA ASN A 193 10.97 -9.30 -12.54
C ASN A 193 12.04 -10.18 -13.23
N LYS A 194 12.93 -10.81 -12.47
CA LYS A 194 13.95 -11.73 -12.98
C LYS A 194 13.32 -12.96 -13.66
N GLU A 195 12.29 -13.54 -13.05
CA GLU A 195 11.60 -14.70 -13.60
C GLU A 195 10.80 -14.34 -14.87
N ILE A 196 10.09 -13.20 -14.86
CA ILE A 196 9.37 -12.64 -16.01
C ILE A 196 10.34 -12.44 -17.18
N ALA A 197 11.47 -11.75 -16.96
CA ALA A 197 12.45 -11.50 -18.01
C ALA A 197 13.02 -12.79 -18.61
N ARG A 198 13.21 -13.82 -17.79
CA ARG A 198 13.65 -15.13 -18.29
C ARG A 198 12.63 -15.76 -19.24
N VAL A 199 11.36 -15.72 -18.89
CA VAL A 199 10.25 -16.30 -19.67
C VAL A 199 10.00 -15.50 -20.95
N VAL A 200 10.02 -14.17 -20.87
CA VAL A 200 9.84 -13.27 -22.02
C VAL A 200 10.96 -13.46 -23.04
N ARG A 201 12.21 -13.61 -22.60
CA ARG A 201 13.37 -13.90 -23.51
C ARG A 201 13.25 -15.23 -24.25
N LEU A 202 12.47 -16.17 -23.72
CA LEU A 202 12.13 -17.42 -24.41
C LEU A 202 10.94 -17.28 -25.38
N GLY A 203 10.43 -16.06 -25.56
CA GLY A 203 9.28 -15.78 -26.43
C GLY A 203 7.93 -16.19 -25.84
N GLN A 204 7.86 -16.41 -24.53
CA GLN A 204 6.63 -16.81 -23.82
C GLN A 204 6.04 -15.63 -23.04
N GLN A 205 4.73 -15.69 -22.75
CA GLN A 205 4.01 -14.70 -21.96
C GLN A 205 3.80 -15.22 -20.53
N PRO A 206 4.49 -14.66 -19.53
CA PRO A 206 4.38 -15.10 -18.12
C PRO A 206 3.21 -14.43 -17.39
N ASN A 207 1.97 -14.63 -17.89
CA ASN A 207 0.79 -13.91 -17.41
C ASN A 207 0.60 -14.02 -15.89
N ASP A 208 0.71 -15.23 -15.34
CA ASP A 208 0.49 -15.47 -13.91
C ASP A 208 1.58 -14.83 -13.01
N LEU A 209 2.84 -14.78 -13.51
CA LEU A 209 3.92 -14.07 -12.78
C LEU A 209 3.70 -12.55 -12.80
N MET A 210 3.16 -12.03 -13.89
CA MET A 210 2.79 -10.61 -13.98
C MET A 210 1.63 -10.28 -13.04
N ASP A 211 0.61 -11.16 -12.93
CA ASP A 211 -0.50 -10.99 -11.98
C ASP A 211 0.01 -11.01 -10.53
N GLN A 212 0.90 -11.95 -10.19
CA GLN A 212 1.52 -11.99 -8.87
C GLN A 212 2.33 -10.71 -8.55
N ARG A 213 3.05 -10.17 -9.53
CA ARG A 213 3.80 -8.92 -9.37
C ARG A 213 2.86 -7.74 -9.17
N ASP A 214 1.79 -7.66 -9.95
CA ASP A 214 0.79 -6.58 -9.85
C ASP A 214 0.11 -6.61 -8.47
N GLU A 215 -0.14 -7.80 -7.91
CA GLU A 215 -0.66 -7.93 -6.53
C GLU A 215 0.36 -7.47 -5.47
N LEU A 216 1.66 -7.77 -5.64
CA LEU A 216 2.70 -7.23 -4.74
C LEU A 216 2.84 -5.71 -4.84
N LEU A 217 2.68 -5.14 -6.04
CA LEU A 217 2.65 -3.69 -6.24
C LEU A 217 1.44 -3.06 -5.54
N ARG A 218 0.28 -3.71 -5.59
CA ARG A 218 -0.92 -3.29 -4.88
C ARG A 218 -0.70 -3.32 -3.36
N GLN A 219 -0.07 -4.37 -2.82
CA GLN A 219 0.28 -4.42 -1.40
C GLN A 219 1.29 -3.33 -1.03
N LEU A 220 2.28 -3.06 -1.88
CA LEU A 220 3.25 -1.99 -1.66
C LEU A 220 2.59 -0.61 -1.66
N SER A 221 1.60 -0.37 -2.55
CA SER A 221 0.89 0.91 -2.66
C SER A 221 0.10 1.27 -1.40
N THR A 222 -0.36 0.28 -0.64
CA THR A 222 -1.02 0.55 0.65
C THR A 222 -0.06 1.07 1.72
N ILE A 223 1.26 0.92 1.55
CA ILE A 223 2.26 1.26 2.57
C ILE A 223 3.04 2.51 2.20
N VAL A 224 3.56 2.59 0.95
CA VAL A 224 4.43 3.69 0.47
C VAL A 224 3.99 4.22 -0.88
N GLY A 225 4.31 5.50 -1.13
CA GLY A 225 4.11 6.14 -2.42
C GLY A 225 5.26 5.87 -3.38
N PHE A 226 4.93 5.48 -4.61
CA PHE A 226 5.92 5.20 -5.66
C PHE A 226 5.36 5.45 -7.05
N THR A 227 6.24 5.44 -8.03
CA THR A 227 5.92 5.42 -9.46
C THR A 227 6.52 4.19 -10.13
N ILE A 228 5.89 3.73 -11.21
CA ILE A 228 6.34 2.57 -11.98
C ILE A 228 6.87 3.03 -13.32
N GLU A 229 7.99 2.48 -13.73
CA GLU A 229 8.59 2.67 -15.04
C GLU A 229 8.76 1.31 -15.73
N ASP A 230 8.33 1.22 -16.98
CA ASP A 230 8.51 0.00 -17.78
C ASP A 230 9.99 -0.18 -18.17
N GLY A 231 10.47 -1.39 -17.94
CA GLY A 231 11.83 -1.81 -18.27
C GLY A 231 11.88 -2.74 -19.50
N LYS A 232 13.04 -3.32 -19.73
CA LYS A 232 13.25 -4.31 -20.80
C LYS A 232 12.70 -5.68 -20.41
N ASP A 233 12.35 -6.51 -21.40
CA ASP A 233 11.94 -7.90 -21.21
C ASP A 233 10.76 -8.07 -20.24
N GLY A 234 9.83 -7.10 -20.18
CA GLY A 234 8.68 -7.15 -19.27
C GLY A 234 9.00 -6.88 -17.78
N GLN A 235 10.24 -6.49 -17.47
CA GLN A 235 10.59 -5.98 -16.14
C GLN A 235 9.98 -4.60 -15.90
N ILE A 236 9.89 -4.22 -14.65
CA ILE A 236 9.52 -2.87 -14.21
C ILE A 236 10.55 -2.35 -13.22
N SER A 237 10.64 -1.03 -13.10
CA SER A 237 11.32 -0.36 -12.01
C SER A 237 10.32 0.38 -11.13
N VAL A 238 10.56 0.39 -9.82
CA VAL A 238 9.75 1.08 -8.81
C VAL A 238 10.58 2.19 -8.22
N ARG A 239 10.11 3.43 -8.40
CA ARG A 239 10.81 4.65 -7.94
C ARG A 239 10.06 5.29 -6.79
N MET A 240 10.79 5.68 -5.74
CA MET A 240 10.29 6.47 -4.61
C MET A 240 11.03 7.81 -4.59
N GLY A 241 10.36 8.89 -5.00
CA GLY A 241 11.02 10.18 -5.19
C GLY A 241 12.15 10.08 -6.20
N ASP A 242 13.37 10.43 -5.79
CA ASP A 242 14.56 10.42 -6.65
C ASP A 242 15.33 9.09 -6.64
N HIS A 243 14.94 8.15 -5.76
CA HIS A 243 15.62 6.86 -5.59
C HIS A 243 14.81 5.69 -6.17
N MET A 244 15.52 4.65 -6.59
CA MET A 244 14.93 3.40 -7.02
C MET A 244 14.77 2.45 -5.82
N LEU A 245 13.56 1.96 -5.58
CA LEU A 245 13.30 0.87 -4.64
C LEU A 245 13.53 -0.49 -5.31
N VAL A 246 13.10 -0.61 -6.59
CA VAL A 246 13.37 -1.78 -7.43
C VAL A 246 13.86 -1.29 -8.79
N ASP A 247 14.98 -1.82 -9.27
CA ASP A 247 15.49 -1.57 -10.61
C ASP A 247 15.73 -2.90 -11.32
N GLY A 248 14.78 -3.26 -12.19
CA GLY A 248 14.77 -4.55 -12.85
C GLY A 248 14.80 -5.72 -11.85
N ASP A 249 15.87 -6.49 -11.81
CA ASP A 249 16.03 -7.66 -10.92
C ASP A 249 16.74 -7.33 -9.58
N ARG A 250 16.96 -6.06 -9.28
CA ARG A 250 17.60 -5.59 -8.05
C ARG A 250 16.63 -4.83 -7.17
N ALA A 251 16.62 -5.15 -5.89
CA ALA A 251 15.92 -4.38 -4.87
C ALA A 251 16.93 -3.59 -4.03
N TYR A 252 16.62 -2.34 -3.76
CA TYR A 252 17.34 -1.50 -2.81
C TYR A 252 16.53 -1.47 -1.50
N ARG A 253 17.23 -1.36 -0.38
CA ARG A 253 16.58 -1.42 0.92
C ARG A 253 16.42 -0.03 1.50
N LEU A 254 15.28 0.20 2.11
CA LEU A 254 15.13 1.28 3.06
C LEU A 254 15.78 0.88 4.39
N GLU A 255 16.39 1.84 5.04
CA GLU A 255 16.96 1.69 6.38
C GLU A 255 16.23 2.61 7.35
N THR A 256 16.41 2.36 8.64
CA THR A 256 15.90 3.21 9.70
C THR A 256 17.05 3.80 10.48
N ARG A 257 16.95 5.09 10.76
CA ARG A 257 17.87 5.80 11.65
C ARG A 257 17.09 6.41 12.80
N THR A 258 17.61 6.33 14.01
CA THR A 258 17.01 6.97 15.18
C THR A 258 17.61 8.34 15.42
N LYS A 259 16.77 9.32 15.74
CA LYS A 259 17.17 10.64 16.23
C LYS A 259 16.41 11.03 17.48
N PRO A 260 16.98 11.88 18.37
CA PRO A 260 16.24 12.45 19.50
C PRO A 260 14.96 13.16 19.02
N PHE A 261 13.86 13.03 19.79
CA PHE A 261 12.59 13.67 19.46
C PHE A 261 11.91 14.22 20.72
N PRO A 262 11.34 15.44 20.65
CA PRO A 262 11.52 16.43 19.56
C PRO A 262 12.96 16.94 19.48
N ASP A 263 13.41 17.37 18.28
CA ASP A 263 14.77 17.82 18.02
C ASP A 263 15.16 19.06 18.85
N ASP A 264 14.16 19.87 19.23
CA ASP A 264 14.29 21.13 19.97
C ASP A 264 13.97 21.01 21.46
N ALA A 265 13.80 19.79 21.99
CA ALA A 265 13.41 19.56 23.38
C ALA A 265 14.49 19.92 24.43
N GLY A 266 15.58 20.54 24.05
CA GLY A 266 16.70 20.86 24.92
C GLY A 266 17.46 19.58 25.37
N ASP A 267 17.87 19.54 26.65
CA ASP A 267 18.71 18.45 27.14
C ASP A 267 18.00 17.11 27.39
N GLN A 268 16.68 17.03 27.21
CA GLN A 268 15.86 15.86 27.55
C GLN A 268 14.88 15.46 26.43
N PRO A 269 15.36 14.77 25.37
CA PRO A 269 14.46 14.22 24.37
C PRO A 269 13.50 13.20 25.01
N GLN A 270 12.24 13.21 24.59
CA GLN A 270 11.23 12.30 25.15
C GLN A 270 11.47 10.86 24.70
N PHE A 271 11.87 10.65 23.44
CA PHE A 271 12.23 9.34 22.87
C PHE A 271 13.14 9.52 21.64
N ASN A 272 13.61 8.39 21.08
CA ASN A 272 14.31 8.38 19.81
C ASN A 272 13.33 8.05 18.69
N ALA A 273 13.05 9.03 17.82
CA ALA A 273 12.20 8.84 16.66
C ALA A 273 12.93 8.10 15.55
N VAL A 274 12.22 7.22 14.86
CA VAL A 274 12.69 6.50 13.67
C VAL A 274 12.47 7.35 12.45
N GLU A 275 13.53 7.63 11.70
CA GLU A 275 13.48 8.18 10.35
C GLU A 275 13.69 7.07 9.32
N VAL A 276 13.01 7.17 8.20
CA VAL A 276 13.18 6.26 7.06
C VAL A 276 14.16 6.88 6.09
N ILE A 277 15.26 6.19 5.84
CA ILE A 277 16.38 6.68 5.01
C ILE A 277 16.77 5.65 3.95
N TRP A 278 17.48 6.12 2.95
CA TRP A 278 18.23 5.29 2.02
C TRP A 278 19.63 4.98 2.57
N PRO A 279 20.33 3.95 2.05
CA PRO A 279 21.68 3.58 2.52
C PRO A 279 22.75 4.67 2.34
N ASP A 280 22.51 5.66 1.48
CA ASP A 280 23.36 6.85 1.29
C ASP A 280 23.12 7.93 2.36
N GLY A 281 22.09 7.75 3.20
CA GLY A 281 21.72 8.65 4.28
C GLY A 281 20.63 9.66 3.93
N ASP A 282 20.16 9.69 2.70
CA ASP A 282 19.07 10.57 2.27
C ASP A 282 17.74 10.14 2.86
N LEU A 283 16.89 11.11 3.22
CA LEU A 283 15.53 10.83 3.69
C LEU A 283 14.69 10.22 2.57
N ALA A 284 13.95 9.17 2.89
CA ALA A 284 13.05 8.54 1.93
C ALA A 284 11.82 9.42 1.70
N ASN A 285 11.54 9.73 0.42
CA ASN A 285 10.30 10.37 0.04
C ASN A 285 9.17 9.32 -0.02
N LEU A 286 8.32 9.31 0.99
CA LEU A 286 7.26 8.31 1.15
C LEU A 286 5.98 8.66 0.37
N GLY A 287 5.89 9.86 -0.21
CA GLY A 287 4.69 10.34 -0.90
C GLY A 287 3.46 10.39 0.00
N THR A 288 2.27 10.53 -0.59
CA THR A 288 1.00 10.41 0.14
C THR A 288 0.74 8.94 0.39
N SER A 289 1.06 8.43 1.58
CA SER A 289 1.00 7.00 1.90
C SER A 289 0.79 6.75 3.39
N LYS A 290 0.45 5.52 3.74
CA LYS A 290 0.26 5.10 5.13
C LYS A 290 1.48 5.40 6.00
N LEU A 291 2.69 5.09 5.50
CA LEU A 291 3.91 5.30 6.26
C LEU A 291 4.20 6.80 6.48
N GLN A 292 3.88 7.65 5.49
CA GLN A 292 3.94 9.10 5.64
C GLN A 292 2.94 9.60 6.69
N ALA A 293 1.70 9.09 6.67
CA ALA A 293 0.68 9.44 7.66
C ALA A 293 1.13 9.10 9.08
N MET A 294 1.73 7.92 9.28
CA MET A 294 2.27 7.52 10.59
C MET A 294 3.35 8.48 11.10
N MET A 295 4.28 8.91 10.22
CA MET A 295 5.33 9.85 10.59
C MET A 295 4.75 11.24 10.91
N GLU A 296 3.83 11.73 10.08
CA GLU A 296 3.18 13.03 10.26
C GLU A 296 2.32 13.06 11.53
N LEU A 297 1.57 12.00 11.80
CA LEU A 297 0.82 11.86 13.05
C LEU A 297 1.74 11.91 14.25
N ARG A 298 2.83 11.13 14.26
CA ARG A 298 3.79 11.08 15.36
C ARG A 298 4.50 12.42 15.59
N ASP A 299 5.01 13.03 14.50
CA ASP A 299 5.93 14.15 14.58
C ASP A 299 5.23 15.52 14.64
N THR A 300 4.03 15.62 14.05
CA THR A 300 3.32 16.90 13.93
C THR A 300 2.04 16.92 14.76
N HIS A 301 1.12 16.00 14.48
CA HIS A 301 -0.22 16.11 15.09
C HIS A 301 -0.21 15.75 16.57
N ILE A 302 0.33 14.59 16.95
CA ILE A 302 0.34 14.17 18.36
C ILE A 302 1.23 15.10 19.18
N GLN A 303 2.36 15.52 18.63
CA GLN A 303 3.23 16.50 19.30
C GLN A 303 2.51 17.84 19.53
N GLY A 304 1.76 18.31 18.52
CA GLY A 304 0.93 19.51 18.66
C GLY A 304 -0.12 19.35 19.75
N TRP A 305 -0.85 18.23 19.79
CA TRP A 305 -1.84 17.98 20.83
C TRP A 305 -1.24 17.86 22.23
N ILE A 306 -0.06 17.30 22.39
CA ILE A 306 0.67 17.29 23.67
C ILE A 306 1.01 18.72 24.08
N GLN A 307 1.47 19.57 23.16
CA GLN A 307 1.79 20.96 23.43
C GLN A 307 0.53 21.76 23.83
N ASP A 308 -0.57 21.59 23.07
CA ASP A 308 -1.84 22.24 23.40
C ASP A 308 -2.35 21.86 24.80
N LEU A 309 -2.16 20.58 25.18
CA LEU A 309 -2.50 20.08 26.51
C LEU A 309 -1.62 20.68 27.61
N ASP A 310 -0.32 20.78 27.37
CA ASP A 310 0.65 21.38 28.30
C ASP A 310 0.38 22.91 28.44
N ASP A 311 0.05 23.61 27.34
CA ASP A 311 -0.33 25.03 27.34
C ASP A 311 -1.63 25.28 28.11
N LEU A 312 -2.62 24.41 27.95
CA LEU A 312 -3.89 24.50 28.71
C LEU A 312 -3.64 24.29 30.20
N ALA A 313 -2.78 23.34 30.58
CA ALA A 313 -2.40 23.12 31.97
C ALA A 313 -1.66 24.33 32.56
N ALA A 314 -0.74 24.94 31.81
CA ALA A 314 0.00 26.13 32.20
C ALA A 314 -0.95 27.33 32.39
N ALA A 315 -1.93 27.54 31.49
CA ALA A 315 -2.93 28.59 31.60
C ALA A 315 -3.82 28.39 32.82
N LEU A 316 -4.22 27.15 33.14
CA LEU A 316 -4.97 26.83 34.34
C LEU A 316 -4.20 27.17 35.61
N ILE A 317 -2.93 26.76 35.70
CA ILE A 317 -2.06 27.06 36.84
C ILE A 317 -1.91 28.58 37.04
N ALA A 318 -1.80 29.34 35.96
CA ALA A 318 -1.69 30.82 36.03
C ALA A 318 -2.99 31.52 36.43
N SER A 319 -4.13 30.86 36.25
CA SER A 319 -5.47 31.43 36.56
C SER A 319 -5.95 31.16 37.99
N VAL A 320 -5.36 30.19 38.68
CA VAL A 320 -5.68 29.79 40.07
C VAL A 320 -4.65 30.35 41.06
#